data_a60addb5a0562a8024c5afc468aeae63
#
_entry.id   a60addb5a0562a8024c5afc468aeae63
#
_cell.length_a   1.000
_cell.length_b   1.000
_cell.length_c   1.000
_cell.angle_alpha   90.00
_cell.angle_beta   90.00
_cell.angle_gamma   90.00
#
_symmetry.space_group_name_H-M   'P 1'
#
loop_
_entity.id
_entity.type
_entity.pdbx_description
1 polymer ?
#
loop_
_entity_poly.entity_id
_entity_poly.type
_entity_poly.pdbx_seq_one_letter_code
_entity_poly.pdbx_strand_id
1 'polypeptide(L)'
;MLRTFAIVLMVVFHLFYDLKFFGYVDWDTPDGNGWRTFRQVILSSFFICLGASLHLSYSRTINWRKFSKRLAQILISALAVTLISLLMVAEHYIYFGVLQFIALASLMCIKLAKHPRASLIIGLYIIAAYNVGWVSDFWPFTYIQHKLPAYTNDYVGLFPWLGVVCIGIWLASTSFLQNDPLQRLKHKSWMAWPGNHSLSIYLLHQPALFAVFGFIAYLSNI
;
A
#
# COMPACT_ATOMS: atom_id res chain seq x y z
N MET A 1 -5.64 -14.23 4.09
CA MET A 1 -6.47 -14.10 2.87
C MET A 1 -6.60 -12.65 2.41
N LEU A 2 -7.04 -11.68 3.22
CA LEU A 2 -7.19 -10.27 2.78
C LEU A 2 -5.89 -9.69 2.17
N ARG A 3 -4.72 -9.98 2.76
CA ARG A 3 -3.43 -9.55 2.22
C ARG A 3 -3.10 -10.20 0.87
N THR A 4 -3.42 -11.49 0.70
CA THR A 4 -3.30 -12.17 -0.59
C THR A 4 -4.18 -11.52 -1.64
N PHE A 5 -5.44 -11.23 -1.29
CA PHE A 5 -6.36 -10.52 -2.16
C PHE A 5 -5.81 -9.16 -2.61
N ALA A 6 -5.33 -8.33 -1.67
CA ALA A 6 -4.75 -7.04 -1.97
C ALA A 6 -3.53 -7.13 -2.93
N ILE A 7 -2.64 -8.12 -2.72
CA ILE A 7 -1.47 -8.37 -3.57
C ILE A 7 -1.89 -8.78 -4.98
N VAL A 8 -2.87 -9.69 -5.10
CA VAL A 8 -3.35 -10.13 -6.42
C VAL A 8 -3.96 -8.97 -7.18
N LEU A 9 -4.82 -8.17 -6.53
CA LEU A 9 -5.41 -6.99 -7.18
C LEU A 9 -4.34 -5.98 -7.61
N MET A 10 -3.30 -5.78 -6.80
CA MET A 10 -2.18 -4.90 -7.14
C MET A 10 -1.44 -5.38 -8.39
N VAL A 11 -1.10 -6.68 -8.46
CA VAL A 11 -0.41 -7.25 -9.64
C VAL A 11 -1.29 -7.13 -10.88
N VAL A 12 -2.60 -7.41 -10.76
CA VAL A 12 -3.58 -7.26 -11.85
C VAL A 12 -3.67 -5.79 -12.32
N PHE A 13 -3.70 -4.83 -11.40
CA PHE A 13 -3.71 -3.42 -11.74
C PHE A 13 -2.47 -3.02 -12.55
N HIS A 14 -1.28 -3.43 -12.10
CA HIS A 14 -0.03 -3.11 -12.78
C HIS A 14 0.10 -3.83 -14.13
N LEU A 15 -0.43 -5.07 -14.25
CA LEU A 15 -0.54 -5.75 -15.54
C LEU A 15 -1.31 -4.91 -16.56
N PHE A 16 -2.47 -4.37 -16.18
CA PHE A 16 -3.27 -3.52 -17.07
C PHE A 16 -2.60 -2.17 -17.35
N TYR A 17 -1.93 -1.60 -16.34
CA TYR A 17 -1.14 -0.39 -16.51
C TYR A 17 -0.02 -0.57 -17.53
N ASP A 18 0.70 -1.69 -17.45
CA ASP A 18 1.82 -1.99 -18.36
C ASP A 18 1.33 -2.31 -19.77
N LEU A 19 0.19 -2.98 -19.95
CA LEU A 19 -0.43 -3.17 -21.26
C LEU A 19 -0.69 -1.83 -21.98
N LYS A 20 -1.15 -0.81 -21.25
CA LYS A 20 -1.28 0.54 -21.78
C LYS A 20 0.07 1.19 -22.05
N PHE A 21 0.99 1.10 -21.09
CA PHE A 21 2.31 1.71 -21.20
C PHE A 21 3.07 1.23 -22.45
N PHE A 22 2.95 -0.06 -22.79
CA PHE A 22 3.54 -0.66 -23.98
C PHE A 22 2.66 -0.53 -25.24
N GLY A 23 1.54 0.19 -25.19
CA GLY A 23 0.71 0.48 -26.37
C GLY A 23 -0.18 -0.66 -26.85
N TYR A 24 -0.37 -1.74 -26.05
CA TYR A 24 -1.25 -2.86 -26.42
C TYR A 24 -2.75 -2.55 -26.30
N VAL A 25 -3.09 -1.59 -25.45
CA VAL A 25 -4.48 -1.17 -25.20
C VAL A 25 -4.55 0.35 -25.01
N ASP A 26 -5.67 0.94 -25.41
CA ASP A 26 -5.95 2.37 -25.19
C ASP A 26 -7.02 2.55 -24.09
N TRP A 27 -6.60 2.33 -22.84
CA TRP A 27 -7.44 2.50 -21.66
C TRP A 27 -7.03 3.73 -20.85
N ASP A 28 -7.97 4.31 -20.11
CA ASP A 28 -7.74 5.49 -19.25
C ASP A 28 -6.99 5.15 -17.93
N THR A 29 -6.14 4.13 -17.94
CA THR A 29 -5.29 3.83 -16.78
C THR A 29 -4.18 4.87 -16.64
N PRO A 30 -3.83 5.30 -15.44
CA PRO A 30 -4.43 4.99 -14.13
C PRO A 30 -5.54 5.97 -13.70
N ASP A 31 -5.91 6.95 -14.54
CA ASP A 31 -6.66 8.15 -14.13
C ASP A 31 -8.17 8.10 -14.42
N GLY A 32 -8.64 7.15 -15.22
CA GLY A 32 -10.06 6.92 -15.45
C GLY A 32 -10.82 6.61 -14.15
N ASN A 33 -12.10 7.01 -14.06
CA ASN A 33 -12.90 6.86 -12.84
C ASN A 33 -12.93 5.42 -12.30
N GLY A 34 -13.03 4.40 -13.16
CA GLY A 34 -12.97 3.00 -12.76
C GLY A 34 -11.61 2.60 -12.20
N TRP A 35 -10.52 3.08 -12.80
CA TRP A 35 -9.15 2.80 -12.39
C TRP A 35 -8.79 3.47 -11.07
N ARG A 36 -9.24 4.71 -10.85
CA ARG A 36 -9.10 5.40 -9.55
C ARG A 36 -9.80 4.62 -8.45
N THR A 37 -11.04 4.18 -8.67
CA THR A 37 -11.79 3.35 -7.72
C THR A 37 -11.08 2.03 -7.45
N PHE A 38 -10.57 1.36 -8.48
CA PHE A 38 -9.82 0.12 -8.34
C PHE A 38 -8.56 0.33 -7.49
N ARG A 39 -7.78 1.37 -7.75
CA ARG A 39 -6.63 1.75 -6.93
C ARG A 39 -7.01 2.03 -5.47
N GLN A 40 -8.13 2.72 -5.23
CA GLN A 40 -8.62 2.97 -3.87
C GLN A 40 -8.99 1.68 -3.13
N VAL A 41 -9.58 0.69 -3.80
CA VAL A 41 -9.88 -0.63 -3.23
C VAL A 41 -8.59 -1.37 -2.86
N ILE A 42 -7.58 -1.34 -3.73
CA ILE A 42 -6.27 -1.94 -3.47
C ILE A 42 -5.62 -1.31 -2.23
N LEU A 43 -5.49 0.04 -2.21
CA LEU A 43 -4.86 0.77 -1.11
C LEU A 43 -5.63 0.56 0.21
N SER A 44 -6.96 0.63 0.19
CA SER A 44 -7.79 0.37 1.37
C SER A 44 -7.54 -1.04 1.92
N SER A 45 -7.50 -2.04 1.04
CA SER A 45 -7.24 -3.44 1.43
C SER A 45 -5.86 -3.60 2.08
N PHE A 46 -4.82 -2.97 1.51
CA PHE A 46 -3.47 -2.98 2.08
C PHE A 46 -3.40 -2.30 3.44
N PHE A 47 -4.03 -1.15 3.61
CA PHE A 47 -3.93 -0.36 4.83
C PHE A 47 -4.80 -0.91 5.95
N ILE A 48 -5.95 -1.50 5.65
CA ILE A 48 -6.70 -2.32 6.61
C ILE A 48 -5.86 -3.50 7.08
N CYS A 49 -5.18 -4.22 6.16
CA CYS A 49 -4.26 -5.31 6.51
C CYS A 49 -3.09 -4.84 7.37
N LEU A 50 -2.54 -3.64 7.11
CA LEU A 50 -1.48 -3.05 7.92
C LEU A 50 -1.96 -2.83 9.35
N GLY A 51 -3.09 -2.14 9.52
CA GLY A 51 -3.69 -1.87 10.83
C GLY A 51 -4.02 -3.16 11.59
N ALA A 52 -4.64 -4.12 10.91
CA ALA A 52 -4.94 -5.43 11.50
C ALA A 52 -3.66 -6.16 11.94
N SER A 53 -2.61 -6.13 11.13
CA SER A 53 -1.32 -6.74 11.47
C SER A 53 -0.65 -6.09 12.69
N LEU A 54 -0.77 -4.77 12.84
CA LEU A 54 -0.27 -4.05 14.02
C LEU A 54 -1.02 -4.49 15.27
N HIS A 55 -2.34 -4.55 15.24
CA HIS A 55 -3.15 -4.99 16.38
C HIS A 55 -2.82 -6.44 16.75
N LEU A 56 -2.86 -7.36 15.80
CA LEU A 56 -2.62 -8.79 16.05
C LEU A 56 -1.20 -9.07 16.59
N SER A 57 -0.21 -8.26 16.17
CA SER A 57 1.18 -8.46 16.58
C SER A 57 1.56 -7.75 17.86
N TYR A 58 0.91 -6.61 18.20
CA TYR A 58 1.39 -5.69 19.23
C TYR A 58 0.33 -5.24 20.26
N SER A 59 -0.91 -5.76 20.19
CA SER A 59 -1.99 -5.36 21.12
C SER A 59 -1.68 -5.69 22.58
N ARG A 60 -1.00 -6.79 22.86
CA ARG A 60 -0.64 -7.20 24.24
C ARG A 60 0.69 -6.59 24.65
N THR A 61 1.77 -6.89 23.92
CA THR A 61 3.13 -6.43 24.21
C THR A 61 3.81 -5.98 22.92
N ILE A 62 4.56 -4.87 22.98
CA ILE A 62 5.35 -4.40 21.83
C ILE A 62 6.74 -5.02 21.93
N ASN A 63 7.02 -5.99 21.06
CA ASN A 63 8.38 -6.49 20.88
C ASN A 63 9.16 -5.54 19.96
N TRP A 64 9.85 -4.58 20.56
CA TRP A 64 10.58 -3.53 19.85
C TRP A 64 11.64 -4.08 18.89
N ARG A 65 12.33 -5.17 19.27
CA ARG A 65 13.33 -5.80 18.40
C ARG A 65 12.72 -6.35 17.13
N LYS A 66 11.57 -7.04 17.25
CA LYS A 66 10.82 -7.57 16.10
C LYS A 66 10.23 -6.45 15.23
N PHE A 67 9.69 -5.42 15.88
CA PHE A 67 9.16 -4.25 15.20
C PHE A 67 10.24 -3.50 14.43
N SER A 68 11.38 -3.16 15.06
CA SER A 68 12.48 -2.43 14.42
C SER A 68 13.08 -3.21 13.25
N LYS A 69 13.24 -4.53 13.39
CA LYS A 69 13.71 -5.38 12.27
C LYS A 69 12.78 -5.29 11.07
N ARG A 70 11.46 -5.40 11.29
CA ARG A 70 10.46 -5.28 10.22
C ARG A 70 10.44 -3.88 9.61
N LEU A 71 10.49 -2.86 10.44
CA LEU A 71 10.52 -1.46 10.01
C LEU A 71 11.76 -1.18 9.16
N ALA A 72 12.95 -1.66 9.59
CA ALA A 72 14.18 -1.53 8.82
C ALA A 72 14.09 -2.21 7.45
N GLN A 73 13.51 -3.42 7.37
CA GLN A 73 13.27 -4.08 6.10
C GLN A 73 12.40 -3.25 5.16
N ILE A 74 11.32 -2.65 5.68
CA ILE A 74 10.43 -1.81 4.87
C ILE A 74 11.16 -0.53 4.44
N LEU A 75 11.91 0.12 5.32
CA LEU A 75 12.65 1.35 5.01
C LEU A 75 13.75 1.11 3.97
N ILE A 76 14.50 0.01 4.09
CA ILE A 76 15.51 -0.36 3.08
C ILE A 76 14.84 -0.61 1.73
N SER A 77 13.72 -1.32 1.71
CA SER A 77 12.97 -1.56 0.49
C SER A 77 12.40 -0.26 -0.11
N ALA A 78 11.88 0.63 0.73
CA ALA A 78 11.38 1.94 0.33
C ALA A 78 12.51 2.81 -0.28
N LEU A 79 13.69 2.82 0.35
CA LEU A 79 14.87 3.53 -0.15
C LEU A 79 15.33 2.95 -1.49
N ALA A 80 15.37 1.62 -1.62
CA ALA A 80 15.72 0.96 -2.87
C ALA A 80 14.79 1.36 -4.02
N VAL A 81 13.46 1.38 -3.78
CA VAL A 81 12.46 1.83 -4.78
C VAL A 81 12.69 3.29 -5.16
N THR A 82 12.92 4.19 -4.18
CA THR A 82 13.22 5.60 -4.46
C THR A 82 14.49 5.76 -5.29
N LEU A 83 15.58 5.08 -4.94
CA LEU A 83 16.85 5.18 -5.66
C LEU A 83 16.74 4.61 -7.08
N ILE A 84 16.11 3.45 -7.25
CA ILE A 84 15.90 2.85 -8.56
C ILE A 84 15.03 3.76 -9.45
N SER A 85 13.93 4.27 -8.91
CA SER A 85 13.05 5.18 -9.66
C SER A 85 13.76 6.49 -10.03
N LEU A 86 14.61 7.03 -9.14
CA LEU A 86 15.43 8.21 -9.42
C LEU A 86 16.44 7.97 -10.55
N LEU A 87 17.05 6.78 -10.59
CA LEU A 87 18.00 6.43 -11.64
C LEU A 87 17.33 6.15 -12.99
N MET A 88 16.11 5.60 -12.98
CA MET A 88 15.39 5.24 -14.21
C MET A 88 14.57 6.40 -14.78
N VAL A 89 13.90 7.18 -13.91
CA VAL A 89 12.95 8.23 -14.30
C VAL A 89 13.07 9.42 -13.34
N ALA A 90 14.17 10.17 -13.42
CA ALA A 90 14.51 11.23 -12.48
C ALA A 90 13.42 12.33 -12.37
N GLU A 91 12.66 12.59 -13.44
CA GLU A 91 11.60 13.61 -13.44
C GLU A 91 10.33 13.19 -12.69
N HIS A 92 10.15 11.86 -12.47
CA HIS A 92 8.93 11.27 -11.89
C HIS A 92 9.26 10.26 -10.78
N TYR A 93 10.43 10.40 -10.12
CA TYR A 93 10.87 9.45 -9.11
C TYR A 93 9.89 9.36 -7.93
N ILE A 94 9.85 8.20 -7.30
CA ILE A 94 8.97 7.92 -6.16
C ILE A 94 9.65 8.44 -4.88
N TYR A 95 9.21 9.60 -4.39
CA TYR A 95 9.70 10.16 -3.13
C TYR A 95 8.86 9.71 -1.93
N PHE A 96 7.56 9.46 -2.12
CA PHE A 96 6.67 8.99 -1.04
C PHE A 96 5.57 8.08 -1.60
N GLY A 97 5.87 6.79 -1.70
CA GLY A 97 4.97 5.75 -2.18
C GLY A 97 4.41 4.88 -1.05
N VAL A 98 3.81 3.75 -1.42
CA VAL A 98 3.16 2.81 -0.50
C VAL A 98 4.11 2.32 0.60
N LEU A 99 5.38 2.02 0.30
CA LEU A 99 6.33 1.51 1.32
C LEU A 99 6.73 2.58 2.33
N GLN A 100 6.99 3.82 1.89
CA GLN A 100 7.26 4.95 2.76
C GLN A 100 6.06 5.23 3.68
N PHE A 101 4.85 5.20 3.11
CA PHE A 101 3.62 5.32 3.88
C PHE A 101 3.50 4.20 4.93
N ILE A 102 3.72 2.92 4.57
CA ILE A 102 3.63 1.79 5.50
C ILE A 102 4.61 1.95 6.66
N ALA A 103 5.84 2.41 6.39
CA ALA A 103 6.85 2.65 7.42
C ALA A 103 6.38 3.75 8.38
N LEU A 104 5.96 4.90 7.87
CA LEU A 104 5.50 6.04 8.65
C LEU A 104 4.24 5.71 9.45
N ALA A 105 3.23 5.12 8.82
CA ALA A 105 1.99 4.70 9.46
C ALA A 105 2.23 3.67 10.56
N SER A 106 3.19 2.73 10.36
CA SER A 106 3.57 1.76 11.39
C SER A 106 4.14 2.45 12.62
N LEU A 107 5.00 3.46 12.45
CA LEU A 107 5.56 4.24 13.56
C LEU A 107 4.48 5.04 14.30
N MET A 108 3.59 5.71 13.56
CA MET A 108 2.53 6.54 14.16
C MET A 108 1.49 5.69 14.89
N CYS A 109 1.13 4.53 14.34
CA CYS A 109 0.02 3.71 14.84
C CYS A 109 0.45 2.59 15.80
N ILE A 110 1.75 2.35 16.05
CA ILE A 110 2.20 1.24 16.91
C ILE A 110 1.60 1.27 18.32
N LYS A 111 1.50 2.46 18.93
CA LYS A 111 0.89 2.63 20.24
C LYS A 111 -0.63 2.47 20.21
N LEU A 112 -1.27 2.88 19.11
CA LEU A 112 -2.72 2.74 18.90
C LEU A 112 -3.14 1.27 18.77
N ALA A 113 -2.22 0.37 18.42
CA ALA A 113 -2.47 -1.07 18.37
C ALA A 113 -3.02 -1.65 19.70
N LYS A 114 -2.72 -1.00 20.84
CA LYS A 114 -3.23 -1.37 22.19
C LYS A 114 -4.59 -0.75 22.50
N HIS A 115 -5.01 0.27 21.76
CA HIS A 115 -6.20 1.07 22.05
C HIS A 115 -7.15 1.11 20.83
N PRO A 116 -7.81 -0.01 20.47
CA PRO A 116 -8.58 -0.09 19.23
C PRO A 116 -9.77 0.87 19.18
N ARG A 117 -10.42 1.17 20.31
CA ARG A 117 -11.53 2.17 20.35
C ARG A 117 -11.03 3.57 20.06
N ALA A 118 -9.91 3.97 20.65
CA ALA A 118 -9.27 5.25 20.36
C ALA A 118 -8.81 5.32 18.90
N SER A 119 -8.28 4.21 18.38
CA SER A 119 -7.87 4.09 16.97
C SER A 119 -9.06 4.34 16.03
N LEU A 120 -10.23 3.77 16.31
CA LEU A 120 -11.44 4.03 15.50
C LEU A 120 -11.83 5.52 15.51
N ILE A 121 -11.88 6.15 16.69
CA ILE A 121 -12.24 7.57 16.82
C ILE A 121 -11.27 8.44 16.03
N ILE A 122 -9.96 8.22 16.19
CA ILE A 122 -8.91 8.94 15.46
C ILE A 122 -9.04 8.69 13.96
N GLY A 123 -9.27 7.44 13.54
CA GLY A 123 -9.43 7.10 12.13
C GLY A 123 -10.61 7.79 11.47
N LEU A 124 -11.76 7.79 12.12
CA LEU A 124 -12.96 8.49 11.64
C LEU A 124 -12.76 10.00 11.59
N TYR A 125 -12.11 10.57 12.62
CA TYR A 125 -11.78 12.00 12.65
C TYR A 125 -10.86 12.39 11.48
N ILE A 126 -9.80 11.62 11.21
CA ILE A 126 -8.88 11.87 10.09
C ILE A 126 -9.63 11.84 8.76
N ILE A 127 -10.48 10.84 8.52
CA ILE A 127 -11.27 10.74 7.29
C ILE A 127 -12.25 11.89 7.17
N ALA A 128 -12.93 12.27 8.26
CA ALA A 128 -13.85 13.41 8.25
C ALA A 128 -13.09 14.72 7.97
N ALA A 129 -11.97 14.97 8.64
CA ALA A 129 -11.14 16.16 8.45
C ALA A 129 -10.64 16.29 7.00
N TYR A 130 -10.27 15.17 6.37
CA TYR A 130 -9.90 15.14 4.96
C TYR A 130 -11.07 15.51 4.04
N ASN A 131 -12.26 14.93 4.28
CA ASN A 131 -13.43 15.20 3.45
C ASN A 131 -13.96 16.64 3.58
N VAL A 132 -13.76 17.27 4.75
CA VAL A 132 -14.11 18.69 4.99
C VAL A 132 -13.03 19.65 4.47
N GLY A 133 -11.87 19.12 4.03
CA GLY A 133 -10.77 19.91 3.49
C GLY A 133 -9.85 20.55 4.55
N TRP A 134 -9.92 20.09 5.81
CA TRP A 134 -9.02 20.59 6.88
C TRP A 134 -7.60 20.07 6.74
N VAL A 135 -7.43 18.91 6.09
CA VAL A 135 -6.12 18.32 5.82
C VAL A 135 -6.05 17.91 4.36
N SER A 136 -4.87 18.13 3.74
CA SER A 136 -4.59 17.78 2.36
C SER A 136 -3.92 16.42 2.27
N ASP A 137 -4.14 15.71 1.17
CA ASP A 137 -3.39 14.50 0.82
C ASP A 137 -1.89 14.78 0.62
N PHE A 138 -1.55 16.01 0.23
CA PHE A 138 -0.16 16.44 0.00
C PHE A 138 0.60 16.79 1.31
N TRP A 139 -0.07 16.91 2.43
CA TRP A 139 0.60 17.12 3.71
C TRP A 139 1.43 15.88 4.11
N PRO A 140 2.69 15.98 4.64
CA PRO A 140 3.39 17.20 5.09
C PRO A 140 4.25 17.88 4.01
N PHE A 141 4.18 17.46 2.77
CA PHE A 141 5.06 17.95 1.69
C PHE A 141 4.65 19.30 1.10
N THR A 142 3.55 19.87 1.54
CA THR A 142 3.00 21.15 1.03
C THR A 142 4.06 22.28 0.99
N TYR A 143 4.93 22.35 2.01
CA TYR A 143 5.95 23.39 2.11
C TYR A 143 7.16 23.20 1.19
N ILE A 144 7.38 22.00 0.71
CA ILE A 144 8.51 21.65 -0.18
C ILE A 144 8.05 21.19 -1.56
N GLN A 145 6.77 21.38 -1.88
CA GLN A 145 6.16 20.96 -3.14
C GLN A 145 6.93 21.45 -4.37
N HIS A 146 7.46 22.69 -4.33
CA HIS A 146 8.24 23.29 -5.40
C HIS A 146 9.58 22.60 -5.67
N LYS A 147 10.06 21.74 -4.76
CA LYS A 147 11.31 20.96 -4.89
C LYS A 147 11.08 19.51 -5.27
N LEU A 148 9.82 19.08 -5.31
CA LEU A 148 9.44 17.71 -5.62
C LEU A 148 8.95 17.62 -7.07
N PRO A 149 9.03 16.44 -7.70
CA PRO A 149 8.43 16.22 -9.00
C PRO A 149 6.96 16.62 -9.02
N ALA A 150 6.53 17.30 -10.08
CA ALA A 150 5.13 17.68 -10.26
C ALA A 150 4.20 16.47 -10.36
N TYR A 151 4.74 15.36 -10.84
CA TYR A 151 4.07 14.06 -10.93
C TYR A 151 5.01 12.95 -10.47
N THR A 152 4.50 11.95 -9.78
CA THR A 152 5.23 10.75 -9.38
C THR A 152 4.34 9.51 -9.53
N ASN A 153 4.90 8.40 -9.95
CA ASN A 153 4.17 7.20 -10.37
C ASN A 153 3.42 6.47 -9.24
N ASP A 154 3.83 6.62 -7.98
CA ASP A 154 3.26 5.88 -6.85
C ASP A 154 3.10 6.79 -5.62
N TYR A 155 2.47 7.95 -5.79
CA TYR A 155 2.20 8.81 -4.65
C TYR A 155 1.06 8.28 -3.79
N VAL A 156 1.32 8.20 -2.49
CA VAL A 156 0.31 7.83 -1.49
C VAL A 156 0.32 8.89 -0.38
N GLY A 157 -0.62 9.81 -0.42
CA GLY A 157 -0.78 10.83 0.61
C GLY A 157 -0.96 10.24 2.01
N LEU A 158 -0.55 10.99 3.05
CA LEU A 158 -0.74 10.52 4.42
C LEU A 158 -2.22 10.45 4.79
N PHE A 159 -2.98 11.43 4.34
CA PHE A 159 -4.43 11.51 4.52
C PHE A 159 -5.18 11.21 3.22
N PRO A 160 -6.28 10.51 3.27
CA PRO A 160 -7.00 9.95 4.44
C PRO A 160 -6.47 8.58 4.90
N TRP A 161 -5.45 8.03 4.27
CA TRP A 161 -5.03 6.63 4.39
C TRP A 161 -4.59 6.22 5.80
N LEU A 162 -4.02 7.15 6.58
CA LEU A 162 -3.72 6.90 8.00
C LEU A 162 -5.00 6.57 8.78
N GLY A 163 -6.12 7.21 8.44
CA GLY A 163 -7.43 6.89 9.02
C GLY A 163 -7.87 5.46 8.70
N VAL A 164 -7.61 4.98 7.48
CA VAL A 164 -7.91 3.60 7.07
C VAL A 164 -7.07 2.59 7.86
N VAL A 165 -5.78 2.88 8.13
CA VAL A 165 -4.94 2.04 9.00
C VAL A 165 -5.53 1.97 10.42
N CYS A 166 -5.97 3.10 10.96
CA CYS A 166 -6.59 3.16 12.28
C CYS A 166 -7.89 2.33 12.35
N ILE A 167 -8.73 2.38 11.32
CA ILE A 167 -9.92 1.51 11.19
C ILE A 167 -9.51 0.04 11.13
N GLY A 168 -8.43 -0.31 10.42
CA GLY A 168 -7.89 -1.66 10.35
C GLY A 168 -7.47 -2.21 11.73
N ILE A 169 -6.89 -1.37 12.60
CA ILE A 169 -6.56 -1.71 14.00
C ILE A 169 -7.85 -2.08 14.77
N TRP A 170 -8.87 -1.24 14.65
CA TRP A 170 -10.16 -1.49 15.32
C TRP A 170 -10.84 -2.75 14.79
N LEU A 171 -10.95 -2.92 13.47
CA LEU A 171 -11.55 -4.10 12.85
C LEU A 171 -10.92 -5.39 13.35
N ALA A 172 -9.60 -5.44 13.53
CA ALA A 172 -8.90 -6.61 14.04
C ALA A 172 -9.22 -6.94 15.51
N SER A 173 -9.75 -5.99 16.26
CA SER A 173 -10.21 -6.20 17.64
C SER A 173 -11.64 -6.71 17.74
N THR A 174 -12.40 -6.68 16.63
CA THR A 174 -13.80 -7.10 16.60
C THR A 174 -13.92 -8.62 16.45
N SER A 175 -15.03 -9.18 16.94
CA SER A 175 -15.36 -10.60 16.76
C SER A 175 -15.49 -11.00 15.28
N PHE A 176 -15.80 -10.05 14.39
CA PHE A 176 -15.92 -10.30 12.96
C PHE A 176 -14.63 -10.85 12.33
N LEU A 177 -13.45 -10.30 12.69
CA LEU A 177 -12.17 -10.80 12.21
C LEU A 177 -11.58 -11.91 13.11
N GLN A 178 -11.94 -11.94 14.40
CA GLN A 178 -11.49 -12.99 15.31
C GLN A 178 -12.13 -14.34 14.97
N ASN A 179 -13.37 -14.35 14.52
CA ASN A 179 -14.12 -15.55 14.11
C ASN A 179 -13.92 -15.87 12.63
N ASP A 180 -12.75 -15.64 12.08
CA ASP A 180 -12.36 -15.85 10.67
C ASP A 180 -13.56 -16.17 9.74
N PRO A 181 -14.21 -15.17 9.11
CA PRO A 181 -15.42 -15.39 8.31
C PRO A 181 -15.18 -16.33 7.11
N LEU A 182 -13.90 -16.56 6.78
CA LEU A 182 -13.47 -17.46 5.71
C LEU A 182 -13.05 -18.85 6.20
N GLN A 183 -13.19 -19.14 7.50
CA GLN A 183 -12.81 -20.44 8.08
C GLN A 183 -13.55 -21.63 7.44
N ARG A 184 -14.76 -21.40 6.92
CA ARG A 184 -15.53 -22.41 6.18
C ARG A 184 -14.94 -22.79 4.82
N LEU A 185 -14.14 -21.89 4.23
CA LEU A 185 -13.39 -22.21 3.03
C LEU A 185 -12.15 -22.98 3.45
N LYS A 186 -12.06 -24.28 3.15
CA LYS A 186 -10.85 -25.09 3.39
C LYS A 186 -9.69 -24.46 2.61
N HIS A 187 -8.93 -23.58 3.28
CA HIS A 187 -7.82 -22.88 2.64
C HIS A 187 -6.67 -23.85 2.36
N LYS A 188 -6.37 -24.05 1.10
CA LYS A 188 -5.12 -24.69 0.71
C LYS A 188 -3.96 -23.74 1.09
N SER A 189 -2.87 -24.27 1.63
CA SER A 189 -1.71 -23.51 2.09
C SER A 189 -1.13 -22.55 1.03
N TRP A 190 -1.22 -22.92 -0.26
CA TRP A 190 -0.76 -22.10 -1.38
C TRP A 190 -1.54 -20.79 -1.52
N MET A 191 -2.79 -20.71 -1.09
CA MET A 191 -3.60 -19.47 -1.14
C MET A 191 -3.10 -18.38 -0.19
N ALA A 192 -2.42 -18.78 0.90
CA ALA A 192 -1.82 -17.83 1.85
C ALA A 192 -0.40 -17.40 1.46
N TRP A 193 0.23 -18.13 0.52
CA TRP A 193 1.62 -17.89 0.12
C TRP A 193 1.88 -16.44 -0.36
N PRO A 194 1.06 -15.82 -1.25
CA PRO A 194 1.31 -14.45 -1.68
C PRO A 194 1.23 -13.44 -0.53
N GLY A 195 0.28 -13.63 0.40
CA GLY A 195 0.17 -12.77 1.57
C GLY A 195 1.37 -12.85 2.52
N ASN A 196 2.00 -14.04 2.63
CA ASN A 196 3.18 -14.25 3.46
C ASN A 196 4.45 -13.65 2.82
N HIS A 197 4.52 -13.60 1.49
CA HIS A 197 5.66 -13.06 0.72
C HIS A 197 5.34 -11.68 0.12
N SER A 198 4.42 -10.95 0.73
CA SER A 198 3.86 -9.70 0.19
C SER A 198 4.92 -8.65 -0.15
N LEU A 199 5.96 -8.49 0.66
CA LEU A 199 7.04 -7.52 0.38
C LEU A 199 7.87 -7.92 -0.84
N SER A 200 8.23 -9.19 -0.97
CA SER A 200 9.00 -9.68 -2.12
C SER A 200 8.19 -9.55 -3.41
N ILE A 201 6.90 -9.91 -3.37
CA ILE A 201 6.03 -9.76 -4.55
C ILE A 201 5.87 -8.28 -4.90
N TYR A 202 5.68 -7.40 -3.89
CA TYR A 202 5.61 -5.96 -4.11
C TYR A 202 6.86 -5.40 -4.80
N LEU A 203 8.05 -5.86 -4.43
CA LEU A 203 9.31 -5.38 -5.01
C LEU A 203 9.57 -5.94 -6.41
N LEU A 204 9.16 -7.18 -6.66
CA LEU A 204 9.55 -7.91 -7.88
C LEU A 204 8.50 -7.88 -8.98
N HIS A 205 7.22 -7.60 -8.67
CA HIS A 205 6.16 -7.69 -9.68
C HIS A 205 6.38 -6.72 -10.85
N GLN A 206 6.70 -5.45 -10.55
CA GLN A 206 6.86 -4.44 -11.59
C GLN A 206 8.10 -4.69 -12.47
N PRO A 207 9.31 -4.95 -11.92
CA PRO A 207 10.45 -5.36 -12.75
C PRO A 207 10.17 -6.60 -13.59
N ALA A 208 9.45 -7.59 -13.04
CA ALA A 208 9.11 -8.79 -13.77
C ALA A 208 8.13 -8.52 -14.93
N LEU A 209 7.08 -7.73 -14.70
CA LEU A 209 6.13 -7.34 -15.73
C LEU A 209 6.81 -6.52 -16.85
N PHE A 210 7.63 -5.52 -16.48
CA PHE A 210 8.39 -4.73 -17.46
C PHE A 210 9.36 -5.58 -18.26
N ALA A 211 10.03 -6.56 -17.65
CA ALA A 211 10.91 -7.47 -18.37
C ALA A 211 10.14 -8.31 -19.40
N VAL A 212 8.97 -8.83 -19.03
CA VAL A 212 8.11 -9.61 -19.93
C VAL A 212 7.61 -8.77 -21.10
N PHE A 213 6.96 -7.62 -20.80
CA PHE A 213 6.41 -6.77 -21.87
C PHE A 213 7.50 -6.11 -22.72
N GLY A 214 8.62 -5.70 -22.13
CA GLY A 214 9.75 -5.16 -22.86
C GLY A 214 10.38 -6.19 -23.81
N PHE A 215 10.46 -7.45 -23.38
CA PHE A 215 10.92 -8.53 -24.24
C PHE A 215 9.94 -8.81 -25.39
N ILE A 216 8.65 -8.83 -25.14
CA ILE A 216 7.60 -9.00 -26.19
C ILE A 216 7.66 -7.82 -27.18
N ALA A 217 7.76 -6.58 -26.69
CA ALA A 217 7.88 -5.40 -27.54
C ALA A 217 9.14 -5.44 -28.41
N TYR A 218 10.26 -5.89 -27.85
CA TYR A 218 11.50 -6.07 -28.61
C TYR A 218 11.36 -7.10 -29.74
N LEU A 219 10.67 -8.23 -29.48
CA LEU A 219 10.43 -9.27 -30.49
C LEU A 219 9.44 -8.85 -31.59
N SER A 220 8.47 -7.99 -31.25
CA SER A 220 7.43 -7.54 -32.19
C SER A 220 7.82 -6.28 -32.97
N ASN A 221 9.02 -5.72 -32.76
CA ASN A 221 9.47 -4.45 -33.38
C ASN A 221 8.49 -3.28 -33.16
N ILE A 222 7.76 -3.31 -32.07
CA ILE A 222 6.85 -2.22 -31.66
C ILE A 222 7.59 -1.20 -30.81
#